data_a6d09dc13ed70c379f94f3f80f555af6
#
_entry.id   a6d09dc13ed70c379f94f3f80f555af6
#
_cell.length_a   1.000
_cell.length_b   1.000
_cell.length_c   1.000
_cell.angle_alpha   90.00
_cell.angle_beta   90.00
_cell.angle_gamma   90.00
#
_symmetry.space_group_name_H-M   'P 1'
#
loop_
_entity.id
_entity.type
_entity.pdbx_description
1 polymer ?
#
loop_
_entity_poly.entity_id
_entity_poly.type
_entity_poly.pdbx_seq_one_letter_code
_entity_poly.pdbx_strand_id
1 'polypeptide(L)'
;MKLWGGRFTKEENQLVHNFNESLSFDQKFYHQDIQGSIAHVTMLARQGIVTEADKEAIIDGLNGILADLEAGQLKFTKEHEDIHSFIEANLIARIGEAGKRLHTGRSRNDQVALDMKLYCRDEIQETDVLLKDLLVVLLQIMEEHIDTYMPGFTHLQKAQPITLAHHLGAYFEMFCRDRSRLRDIYERMNYCPLGAGALAGTTYPLDRDYTAELLGFYGPTWNSMDSVADRDYVIELLSALSTIAMHLSRFSEEIIIWNTNEYRFVEIDDAYSTGSSIMPQKKNPDIAELVRGKTGRVYGALVSILTTMKGLPLAYNKDMQEDKELTFDAIDTVKGCLALFTGMVKTMTFNKEAMAASARNGFTNATDAADYLVNRGVPFRDAHGIVGQLVLFCINKEMALDDMLLEEFQAISPVFEADIYKAISMKTCVEKRMTFGAPGQEMMRKVLDAYRKLLAE
;
A
#
# COMPACT_ATOMS: atom_id res chain seq x y z
N MET A 1 28.04 -17.49 -22.99
CA MET A 1 29.20 -16.74 -23.57
C MET A 1 29.44 -15.53 -22.70
N LYS A 2 30.67 -15.31 -22.18
CA LYS A 2 30.95 -14.11 -21.36
C LYS A 2 31.11 -12.89 -22.27
N LEU A 3 30.34 -11.85 -22.04
CA LEU A 3 30.34 -10.62 -22.84
C LEU A 3 31.54 -9.71 -22.54
N TRP A 4 32.32 -9.98 -21.45
CA TRP A 4 33.43 -9.15 -20.97
C TRP A 4 34.76 -9.89 -20.77
N GLY A 5 34.96 -11.04 -21.45
CA GLY A 5 36.11 -11.93 -21.21
C GLY A 5 37.48 -11.52 -21.77
N GLY A 6 37.58 -10.47 -22.58
CA GLY A 6 38.80 -10.21 -23.41
C GLY A 6 40.09 -9.89 -22.64
N ARG A 7 40.05 -9.43 -21.40
CA ARG A 7 41.21 -9.10 -20.54
C ARG A 7 41.60 -10.24 -19.59
N PHE A 8 40.67 -11.14 -19.31
CA PHE A 8 40.86 -12.15 -18.23
C PHE A 8 41.53 -13.40 -18.81
N THR A 9 42.56 -13.88 -18.08
CA THR A 9 43.39 -15.03 -18.49
C THR A 9 43.05 -16.31 -17.73
N LYS A 10 42.14 -16.23 -16.74
CA LYS A 10 41.70 -17.37 -15.93
C LYS A 10 40.19 -17.54 -16.02
N GLU A 11 39.76 -18.78 -15.89
CA GLU A 11 38.34 -19.09 -15.72
C GLU A 11 37.82 -18.54 -14.40
N GLU A 12 36.55 -18.10 -14.40
CA GLU A 12 35.88 -17.66 -13.18
C GLU A 12 35.64 -18.83 -12.24
N ASN A 13 35.82 -18.57 -10.95
CA ASN A 13 35.50 -19.55 -9.94
C ASN A 13 33.98 -19.71 -9.85
N GLN A 14 33.49 -20.95 -9.80
CA GLN A 14 32.05 -21.23 -9.74
C GLN A 14 31.34 -20.60 -8.53
N LEU A 15 32.00 -20.50 -7.37
CA LEU A 15 31.45 -19.83 -6.20
C LEU A 15 31.27 -18.33 -6.43
N VAL A 16 32.22 -17.70 -7.15
CA VAL A 16 32.10 -16.27 -7.53
C VAL A 16 30.95 -16.07 -8.49
N HIS A 17 30.81 -16.95 -9.49
CA HIS A 17 29.68 -16.91 -10.43
C HIS A 17 28.33 -17.00 -9.69
N ASN A 18 28.18 -18.01 -8.83
CA ASN A 18 26.94 -18.21 -8.07
C ASN A 18 26.63 -17.07 -7.08
N PHE A 19 27.65 -16.38 -6.60
CA PHE A 19 27.49 -15.23 -5.69
C PHE A 19 27.12 -13.94 -6.42
N ASN A 20 27.60 -13.78 -7.65
CA ASN A 20 27.35 -12.60 -8.48
C ASN A 20 26.07 -12.68 -9.31
N GLU A 21 25.58 -13.89 -9.56
CA GLU A 21 24.41 -14.17 -10.40
C GLU A 21 23.17 -13.45 -9.83
N SER A 22 22.41 -12.77 -10.69
CA SER A 22 21.18 -12.07 -10.36
C SER A 22 19.95 -12.55 -11.13
N LEU A 23 20.14 -13.42 -12.15
CA LEU A 23 19.05 -13.92 -12.98
C LEU A 23 17.94 -14.59 -12.16
N SER A 24 18.29 -15.22 -11.04
CA SER A 24 17.33 -15.87 -10.14
C SER A 24 16.22 -14.94 -9.63
N PHE A 25 16.48 -13.64 -9.54
CA PHE A 25 15.52 -12.64 -9.08
C PHE A 25 15.24 -11.56 -10.12
N ASP A 26 16.22 -11.10 -10.92
CA ASP A 26 16.00 -10.03 -11.89
C ASP A 26 15.21 -10.49 -13.14
N GLN A 27 15.02 -11.81 -13.32
CA GLN A 27 14.05 -12.35 -14.27
C GLN A 27 12.64 -11.75 -14.10
N LYS A 28 12.31 -11.18 -12.93
CA LYS A 28 11.01 -10.55 -12.69
C LYS A 28 10.71 -9.39 -13.62
N PHE A 29 11.72 -8.66 -14.09
CA PHE A 29 11.53 -7.53 -14.99
C PHE A 29 11.92 -7.81 -16.45
N TYR A 30 11.81 -9.08 -16.91
CA TYR A 30 12.10 -9.41 -18.31
C TYR A 30 11.27 -8.63 -19.33
N HIS A 31 10.04 -8.27 -18.98
CA HIS A 31 9.20 -7.40 -19.81
C HIS A 31 9.83 -6.02 -19.99
N GLN A 32 10.29 -5.42 -18.90
CA GLN A 32 10.86 -4.09 -18.87
C GLN A 32 12.19 -4.05 -19.63
N ASP A 33 13.05 -5.08 -19.50
CA ASP A 33 14.29 -5.18 -20.26
C ASP A 33 14.04 -5.27 -21.77
N ILE A 34 13.05 -6.07 -22.18
CA ILE A 34 12.66 -6.19 -23.60
C ILE A 34 12.08 -4.86 -24.09
N GLN A 35 11.19 -4.23 -23.35
CA GLN A 35 10.60 -2.93 -23.68
C GLN A 35 11.67 -1.84 -23.83
N GLY A 36 12.59 -1.75 -22.87
CA GLY A 36 13.73 -0.84 -22.90
C GLY A 36 14.65 -1.08 -24.10
N SER A 37 14.90 -2.34 -24.44
CA SER A 37 15.70 -2.75 -25.58
C SER A 37 15.04 -2.40 -26.92
N ILE A 38 13.72 -2.55 -27.05
CA ILE A 38 12.95 -2.15 -28.23
C ILE A 38 13.02 -0.63 -28.43
N ALA A 39 12.83 0.14 -27.36
CA ALA A 39 12.94 1.60 -27.41
C ALA A 39 14.36 2.05 -27.78
N HIS A 40 15.36 1.41 -27.22
CA HIS A 40 16.78 1.70 -27.54
C HIS A 40 17.11 1.47 -29.00
N VAL A 41 16.80 0.29 -29.56
CA VAL A 41 17.11 0.01 -30.98
C VAL A 41 16.30 0.90 -31.91
N THR A 42 15.09 1.26 -31.57
CA THR A 42 14.25 2.20 -32.34
C THR A 42 14.92 3.57 -32.41
N MET A 43 15.45 4.06 -31.30
CA MET A 43 16.23 5.30 -31.25
C MET A 43 17.53 5.18 -32.03
N LEU A 44 18.28 4.07 -31.90
CA LEU A 44 19.54 3.86 -32.66
C LEU A 44 19.32 3.91 -34.18
N ALA A 45 18.23 3.33 -34.67
CA ALA A 45 17.90 3.38 -36.10
C ALA A 45 17.53 4.80 -36.54
N ARG A 46 16.70 5.52 -35.76
CA ARG A 46 16.38 6.93 -36.03
C ARG A 46 17.63 7.82 -36.15
N GLN A 47 18.66 7.53 -35.33
CA GLN A 47 19.91 8.24 -35.33
C GLN A 47 20.91 7.73 -36.42
N GLY A 48 20.51 6.72 -37.21
CA GLY A 48 21.37 6.14 -38.25
C GLY A 48 22.57 5.35 -37.71
N ILE A 49 22.53 4.96 -36.42
CA ILE A 49 23.59 4.16 -35.78
C ILE A 49 23.47 2.69 -36.17
N VAL A 50 22.23 2.19 -36.32
CA VAL A 50 21.92 0.88 -36.90
C VAL A 50 21.01 1.06 -38.12
N THR A 51 20.95 0.05 -38.99
CA THR A 51 20.06 0.08 -40.14
C THR A 51 18.61 -0.22 -39.76
N GLU A 52 17.64 0.22 -40.58
CA GLU A 52 16.23 -0.16 -40.39
C GLU A 52 16.06 -1.69 -40.40
N ALA A 53 16.75 -2.41 -41.27
CA ALA A 53 16.68 -3.85 -41.32
C ALA A 53 17.22 -4.52 -40.04
N ASP A 54 18.27 -3.99 -39.43
CA ASP A 54 18.77 -4.47 -38.13
C ASP A 54 17.74 -4.19 -37.03
N LYS A 55 17.12 -2.99 -37.02
CA LYS A 55 16.06 -2.62 -36.04
C LYS A 55 14.89 -3.59 -36.13
N GLU A 56 14.35 -3.81 -37.34
CA GLU A 56 13.21 -4.73 -37.53
C GLU A 56 13.56 -6.15 -37.08
N ALA A 57 14.73 -6.70 -37.47
CA ALA A 57 15.16 -8.01 -37.04
C ALA A 57 15.32 -8.12 -35.51
N ILE A 58 15.86 -7.09 -34.85
CA ILE A 58 16.05 -7.04 -33.41
C ILE A 58 14.67 -6.99 -32.70
N ILE A 59 13.74 -6.14 -33.14
CA ILE A 59 12.40 -6.04 -32.56
C ILE A 59 11.64 -7.36 -32.70
N ASP A 60 11.67 -7.97 -33.89
CA ASP A 60 11.03 -9.27 -34.14
C ASP A 60 11.64 -10.37 -33.24
N GLY A 61 12.99 -10.36 -33.14
CA GLY A 61 13.70 -11.29 -32.27
C GLY A 61 13.34 -11.14 -30.79
N LEU A 62 13.25 -9.90 -30.28
CA LEU A 62 12.86 -9.59 -28.89
C LEU A 62 11.40 -9.97 -28.60
N ASN A 63 10.47 -9.65 -29.52
CA ASN A 63 9.06 -10.05 -29.38
C ASN A 63 8.92 -11.59 -29.43
N GLY A 64 9.72 -12.28 -30.24
CA GLY A 64 9.75 -13.73 -30.25
C GLY A 64 10.28 -14.34 -28.94
N ILE A 65 11.27 -13.70 -28.28
CA ILE A 65 11.76 -14.12 -26.97
C ILE A 65 10.66 -13.92 -25.93
N LEU A 66 9.99 -12.77 -25.95
CA LEU A 66 8.88 -12.46 -25.05
C LEU A 66 7.76 -13.52 -25.16
N ALA A 67 7.32 -13.79 -26.38
CA ALA A 67 6.27 -14.77 -26.63
C ALA A 67 6.65 -16.19 -26.15
N ASP A 68 7.91 -16.60 -26.33
CA ASP A 68 8.37 -17.92 -25.86
C ASP A 68 8.52 -18.00 -24.34
N LEU A 69 8.87 -16.90 -23.66
CA LEU A 69 8.88 -16.82 -22.19
C LEU A 69 7.45 -16.92 -21.64
N GLU A 70 6.52 -16.17 -22.19
CA GLU A 70 5.11 -16.19 -21.79
C GLU A 70 4.44 -17.55 -22.03
N ALA A 71 4.80 -18.20 -23.15
CA ALA A 71 4.32 -19.56 -23.47
C ALA A 71 5.05 -20.67 -22.66
N GLY A 72 6.07 -20.34 -21.87
CA GLY A 72 6.89 -21.29 -21.12
C GLY A 72 7.77 -22.20 -22.00
N GLN A 73 7.96 -21.84 -23.27
CA GLN A 73 8.82 -22.54 -24.23
C GLN A 73 10.28 -22.22 -23.99
N LEU A 74 10.60 -20.97 -23.64
CA LEU A 74 11.91 -20.53 -23.18
C LEU A 74 11.90 -20.44 -21.64
N LYS A 75 12.96 -20.99 -21.01
CA LYS A 75 13.08 -21.00 -19.54
C LYS A 75 14.38 -20.32 -19.12
N PHE A 76 14.33 -19.61 -18.01
CA PHE A 76 15.53 -19.03 -17.41
C PHE A 76 16.47 -20.14 -16.90
N THR A 77 17.76 -20.05 -17.23
CA THR A 77 18.78 -21.00 -16.84
C THR A 77 19.93 -20.30 -16.14
N LYS A 78 20.52 -20.91 -15.11
CA LYS A 78 21.62 -20.35 -14.32
C LYS A 78 22.97 -20.23 -15.08
N GLU A 79 22.97 -20.41 -16.38
CA GLU A 79 24.15 -20.25 -17.24
C GLU A 79 24.48 -18.77 -17.55
N HIS A 80 23.54 -17.89 -17.29
CA HIS A 80 23.63 -16.44 -17.50
C HIS A 80 23.75 -15.69 -16.18
N GLU A 81 24.54 -14.62 -16.17
CA GLU A 81 24.78 -13.81 -14.98
C GLU A 81 23.54 -13.01 -14.56
N ASP A 82 22.82 -12.47 -15.55
CA ASP A 82 21.68 -11.57 -15.38
C ASP A 82 20.67 -11.73 -16.51
N ILE A 83 19.49 -11.09 -16.36
CA ILE A 83 18.42 -11.08 -17.36
C ILE A 83 18.89 -10.47 -18.68
N HIS A 84 19.73 -9.46 -18.64
CA HIS A 84 20.24 -8.78 -19.81
C HIS A 84 21.11 -9.72 -20.67
N SER A 85 22.03 -10.47 -20.03
CA SER A 85 22.85 -11.49 -20.67
C SER A 85 22.00 -12.61 -21.25
N PHE A 86 20.95 -13.01 -20.55
CA PHE A 86 20.02 -14.03 -21.00
C PHE A 86 19.30 -13.59 -22.28
N ILE A 87 18.70 -12.40 -22.28
CA ILE A 87 17.96 -11.87 -23.44
C ILE A 87 18.90 -11.65 -24.63
N GLU A 88 20.06 -11.03 -24.40
CA GLU A 88 21.06 -10.78 -25.46
C GLU A 88 21.56 -12.07 -26.09
N ALA A 89 21.88 -13.11 -25.30
CA ALA A 89 22.33 -14.40 -25.82
C ALA A 89 21.25 -15.09 -26.66
N ASN A 90 19.99 -15.09 -26.20
CA ASN A 90 18.89 -15.65 -26.97
C ASN A 90 18.60 -14.85 -28.24
N LEU A 91 18.71 -13.53 -28.20
CA LEU A 91 18.58 -12.68 -29.38
C LEU A 91 19.65 -13.00 -30.43
N ILE A 92 20.93 -13.07 -30.03
CA ILE A 92 22.04 -13.42 -30.93
C ILE A 92 21.85 -14.82 -31.52
N ALA A 93 21.37 -15.78 -30.72
CA ALA A 93 21.07 -17.13 -31.19
C ALA A 93 19.99 -17.15 -32.29
N ARG A 94 19.00 -16.23 -32.22
CA ARG A 94 17.89 -16.14 -33.18
C ARG A 94 18.25 -15.42 -34.46
N ILE A 95 18.92 -14.26 -34.33
CA ILE A 95 19.10 -13.33 -35.47
C ILE A 95 20.59 -13.08 -35.86
N GLY A 96 21.54 -13.73 -35.18
CA GLY A 96 22.96 -13.66 -35.50
C GLY A 96 23.58 -12.29 -35.29
N GLU A 97 24.34 -11.81 -36.30
CA GLU A 97 25.13 -10.56 -36.21
C GLU A 97 24.30 -9.30 -35.90
N ALA A 98 23.06 -9.23 -36.36
CA ALA A 98 22.18 -8.10 -36.06
C ALA A 98 21.95 -7.95 -34.54
N GLY A 99 21.79 -9.08 -33.82
CA GLY A 99 21.58 -9.09 -32.37
C GLY A 99 22.72 -8.46 -31.58
N LYS A 100 23.95 -8.59 -32.05
CA LYS A 100 25.14 -7.99 -31.41
C LYS A 100 25.17 -6.46 -31.46
N ARG A 101 24.34 -5.82 -32.28
CA ARG A 101 24.29 -4.37 -32.45
C ARG A 101 23.36 -3.70 -31.41
N LEU A 102 22.50 -4.47 -30.76
CA LEU A 102 21.56 -3.94 -29.76
C LEU A 102 22.26 -3.20 -28.62
N HIS A 103 23.44 -3.67 -28.19
CA HIS A 103 24.15 -3.08 -27.05
C HIS A 103 24.94 -1.79 -27.40
N THR A 104 24.89 -1.32 -28.64
CA THR A 104 25.63 -0.11 -29.10
C THR A 104 25.17 1.12 -28.28
N GLY A 105 26.15 1.84 -27.70
CA GLY A 105 25.90 3.06 -26.92
C GLY A 105 25.17 2.85 -25.55
N ARG A 106 25.09 1.61 -25.07
CA ARG A 106 24.45 1.24 -23.82
C ARG A 106 25.44 0.59 -22.85
N SER A 107 25.20 0.76 -21.54
CA SER A 107 25.88 0.03 -20.46
C SER A 107 24.88 -0.83 -19.71
N ARG A 108 25.36 -1.85 -18.99
CA ARG A 108 24.53 -2.55 -17.99
C ARG A 108 23.99 -1.58 -16.92
N ASN A 109 24.74 -0.55 -16.57
CA ASN A 109 24.39 0.37 -15.51
C ASN A 109 23.13 1.19 -15.84
N ASP A 110 23.04 1.78 -17.03
CA ASP A 110 21.84 2.54 -17.43
C ASP A 110 20.68 1.61 -17.83
N GLN A 111 20.97 0.40 -18.31
CA GLN A 111 19.98 -0.62 -18.62
C GLN A 111 19.26 -1.10 -17.35
N VAL A 112 19.98 -1.55 -16.32
CA VAL A 112 19.38 -2.02 -15.08
C VAL A 112 18.66 -0.89 -14.30
N ALA A 113 19.19 0.35 -14.38
CA ALA A 113 18.51 1.50 -13.79
C ALA A 113 17.18 1.79 -14.49
N LEU A 114 17.11 1.65 -15.82
CA LEU A 114 15.86 1.76 -16.57
C LEU A 114 14.86 0.68 -16.17
N ASP A 115 15.27 -0.58 -16.13
CA ASP A 115 14.38 -1.71 -15.87
C ASP A 115 13.76 -1.63 -14.47
N MET A 116 14.56 -1.26 -13.47
CA MET A 116 14.05 -1.00 -12.11
C MET A 116 13.06 0.15 -12.07
N LYS A 117 13.30 1.25 -12.81
CA LYS A 117 12.34 2.37 -12.87
C LYS A 117 11.05 1.95 -13.57
N LEU A 118 11.12 1.25 -14.69
CA LEU A 118 9.94 0.74 -15.39
C LEU A 118 9.15 -0.22 -14.49
N TYR A 119 9.84 -1.19 -13.88
CA TYR A 119 9.22 -2.14 -12.97
C TYR A 119 8.52 -1.45 -11.79
N CYS A 120 9.23 -0.58 -11.07
CA CYS A 120 8.65 0.15 -9.94
C CYS A 120 7.46 1.03 -10.37
N ARG A 121 7.50 1.62 -11.56
CA ARG A 121 6.40 2.41 -12.12
C ARG A 121 5.14 1.57 -12.34
N ASP A 122 5.29 0.39 -12.93
CA ASP A 122 4.18 -0.53 -13.16
C ASP A 122 3.60 -1.02 -11.82
N GLU A 123 4.45 -1.38 -10.87
CA GLU A 123 4.04 -1.85 -9.54
C GLU A 123 3.36 -0.77 -8.68
N ILE A 124 3.76 0.48 -8.83
CA ILE A 124 3.06 1.63 -8.21
C ILE A 124 1.63 1.72 -8.73
N GLN A 125 1.43 1.59 -10.04
CA GLN A 125 0.09 1.64 -10.65
C GLN A 125 -0.79 0.47 -10.19
N GLU A 126 -0.24 -0.75 -10.17
CA GLU A 126 -0.99 -1.91 -9.68
C GLU A 126 -1.34 -1.80 -8.19
N THR A 127 -0.42 -1.29 -7.37
CA THR A 127 -0.68 -1.06 -5.94
C THR A 127 -1.75 0.01 -5.73
N ASP A 128 -1.76 1.08 -6.55
CA ASP A 128 -2.82 2.12 -6.50
C ASP A 128 -4.20 1.56 -6.86
N VAL A 129 -4.27 0.64 -7.84
CA VAL A 129 -5.52 -0.07 -8.19
C VAL A 129 -6.03 -0.89 -7.01
N LEU A 130 -5.17 -1.68 -6.35
CA LEU A 130 -5.56 -2.47 -5.18
C LEU A 130 -6.01 -1.61 -3.99
N LEU A 131 -5.38 -0.46 -3.77
CA LEU A 131 -5.83 0.52 -2.77
C LEU A 131 -7.20 1.12 -3.15
N LYS A 132 -7.42 1.42 -4.43
CA LYS A 132 -8.71 1.91 -4.92
C LYS A 132 -9.81 0.88 -4.69
N ASP A 133 -9.54 -0.40 -4.94
CA ASP A 133 -10.50 -1.50 -4.69
C ASP A 133 -10.87 -1.59 -3.20
N LEU A 134 -9.90 -1.48 -2.29
CA LEU A 134 -10.17 -1.43 -0.85
C LEU A 134 -11.03 -0.21 -0.47
N LEU A 135 -10.73 0.96 -1.02
CA LEU A 135 -11.51 2.18 -0.78
C LEU A 135 -12.96 2.04 -1.26
N VAL A 136 -13.19 1.39 -2.41
CA VAL A 136 -14.54 1.12 -2.93
C VAL A 136 -15.32 0.24 -1.96
N VAL A 137 -14.69 -0.82 -1.44
CA VAL A 137 -15.31 -1.71 -0.45
C VAL A 137 -15.64 -0.95 0.85
N LEU A 138 -14.71 -0.15 1.35
CA LEU A 138 -14.94 0.66 2.56
C LEU A 138 -16.09 1.64 2.37
N LEU A 139 -16.16 2.32 1.22
CA LEU A 139 -17.23 3.25 0.91
C LEU A 139 -18.60 2.56 0.92
N GLN A 140 -18.73 1.37 0.31
CA GLN A 140 -19.96 0.59 0.30
C GLN A 140 -20.41 0.25 1.73
N ILE A 141 -19.48 -0.26 2.56
CA ILE A 141 -19.80 -0.59 3.96
C ILE A 141 -20.19 0.67 4.75
N MET A 142 -19.52 1.80 4.54
CA MET A 142 -19.86 3.06 5.21
C MET A 142 -21.27 3.54 4.85
N GLU A 143 -21.70 3.39 3.59
CA GLU A 143 -23.04 3.74 3.13
C GLU A 143 -24.12 2.88 3.80
N GLU A 144 -23.88 1.59 3.97
CA GLU A 144 -24.79 0.63 4.62
C GLU A 144 -24.87 0.80 6.14
N HIS A 145 -23.83 1.42 6.74
CA HIS A 145 -23.65 1.51 8.19
C HIS A 145 -23.59 2.94 8.73
N ILE A 146 -24.19 3.89 8.01
CA ILE A 146 -24.24 5.30 8.41
C ILE A 146 -24.98 5.54 9.73
N ASP A 147 -25.88 4.62 10.09
CA ASP A 147 -26.69 4.65 11.32
C ASP A 147 -26.36 3.50 12.29
N THR A 148 -25.28 2.78 12.07
CA THR A 148 -24.81 1.72 12.98
C THR A 148 -24.00 2.35 14.09
N TYR A 149 -24.64 2.55 15.26
CA TYR A 149 -24.02 3.17 16.43
C TYR A 149 -23.06 2.21 17.11
N MET A 150 -21.89 2.71 17.50
CA MET A 150 -20.88 1.97 18.24
C MET A 150 -20.10 2.88 19.19
N PRO A 151 -19.39 2.33 20.20
CA PRO A 151 -18.49 3.14 21.01
C PRO A 151 -17.24 3.52 20.20
N GLY A 152 -16.85 4.78 20.25
CA GLY A 152 -15.50 5.19 19.93
C GLY A 152 -14.59 4.96 21.12
N PHE A 153 -13.31 4.65 20.88
CA PHE A 153 -12.35 4.30 21.91
C PHE A 153 -11.18 5.27 21.94
N THR A 154 -10.75 5.61 23.16
CA THR A 154 -9.42 6.19 23.44
C THR A 154 -8.78 5.36 24.54
N HIS A 155 -7.48 5.08 24.47
CA HIS A 155 -6.78 4.21 25.43
C HIS A 155 -7.43 2.82 25.59
N LEU A 156 -8.09 2.29 24.54
CA LEU A 156 -8.93 1.09 24.56
C LEU A 156 -10.10 1.16 25.57
N GLN A 157 -10.43 2.36 26.05
CA GLN A 157 -11.60 2.60 26.88
C GLN A 157 -12.71 3.23 26.03
N LYS A 158 -13.96 2.86 26.32
CA LYS A 158 -15.13 3.46 25.66
C LYS A 158 -15.19 4.95 25.97
N ALA A 159 -15.32 5.79 24.94
CA ALA A 159 -15.26 7.23 25.08
C ALA A 159 -16.57 7.92 24.68
N GLN A 160 -16.81 8.09 23.40
CA GLN A 160 -17.98 8.78 22.86
C GLN A 160 -18.70 7.90 21.84
N PRO A 161 -20.02 8.07 21.63
CA PRO A 161 -20.73 7.32 20.61
C PRO A 161 -20.39 7.85 19.22
N ILE A 162 -20.13 6.92 18.31
CA ILE A 162 -19.85 7.17 16.88
C ILE A 162 -20.71 6.25 16.04
N THR A 163 -20.53 6.29 14.72
CA THR A 163 -21.06 5.28 13.81
C THR A 163 -19.94 4.43 13.21
N LEU A 164 -20.26 3.23 12.75
CA LEU A 164 -19.30 2.39 12.02
C LEU A 164 -18.81 3.11 10.76
N ALA A 165 -19.68 3.81 10.04
CA ALA A 165 -19.28 4.64 8.90
C ALA A 165 -18.22 5.68 9.27
N HIS A 166 -18.38 6.37 10.39
CA HIS A 166 -17.40 7.35 10.87
C HIS A 166 -16.05 6.70 11.21
N HIS A 167 -16.09 5.54 11.86
CA HIS A 167 -14.87 4.80 12.20
C HIS A 167 -14.09 4.35 10.95
N LEU A 168 -14.81 3.71 10.00
CA LEU A 168 -14.20 3.26 8.74
C LEU A 168 -13.71 4.42 7.88
N GLY A 169 -14.34 5.59 7.98
CA GLY A 169 -13.89 6.82 7.33
C GLY A 169 -12.47 7.22 7.73
N ALA A 170 -12.02 6.92 8.96
CA ALA A 170 -10.65 7.18 9.38
C ALA A 170 -9.64 6.31 8.58
N TYR A 171 -9.95 5.04 8.32
CA TYR A 171 -9.13 4.17 7.46
C TYR A 171 -9.20 4.57 6.00
N PHE A 172 -10.38 4.97 5.52
CA PHE A 172 -10.52 5.52 4.17
C PHE A 172 -9.56 6.69 3.93
N GLU A 173 -9.51 7.65 4.86
CA GLU A 173 -8.56 8.78 4.81
C GLU A 173 -7.08 8.34 4.84
N MET A 174 -6.74 7.30 5.61
CA MET A 174 -5.38 6.77 5.64
C MET A 174 -4.97 6.22 4.26
N PHE A 175 -5.81 5.40 3.63
CA PHE A 175 -5.52 4.82 2.33
C PHE A 175 -5.58 5.85 1.18
N CYS A 176 -6.38 6.91 1.29
CA CYS A 176 -6.31 8.04 0.37
C CYS A 176 -4.94 8.73 0.41
N ARG A 177 -4.39 8.95 1.61
CA ARG A 177 -3.04 9.50 1.74
C ARG A 177 -1.96 8.55 1.23
N ASP A 178 -2.17 7.22 1.30
CA ASP A 178 -1.24 6.24 0.73
C ASP A 178 -1.23 6.30 -0.80
N ARG A 179 -2.39 6.42 -1.45
CA ARG A 179 -2.49 6.67 -2.89
C ARG A 179 -1.77 7.96 -3.31
N SER A 180 -1.92 9.03 -2.52
CA SER A 180 -1.21 10.29 -2.77
C SER A 180 0.31 10.11 -2.71
N ARG A 181 0.84 9.33 -1.73
CA ARG A 181 2.28 9.00 -1.65
C ARG A 181 2.77 8.27 -2.88
N LEU A 182 2.04 7.25 -3.34
CA LEU A 182 2.40 6.51 -4.57
C LEU A 182 2.43 7.42 -5.79
N ARG A 183 1.46 8.34 -5.93
CA ARG A 183 1.43 9.33 -7.01
C ARG A 183 2.64 10.27 -6.95
N ASP A 184 3.00 10.76 -5.77
CA ASP A 184 4.15 11.64 -5.58
C ASP A 184 5.48 10.95 -5.97
N ILE A 185 5.63 9.67 -5.67
CA ILE A 185 6.79 8.86 -6.07
C ILE A 185 6.83 8.73 -7.58
N TYR A 186 5.70 8.36 -8.20
CA TYR A 186 5.59 8.23 -9.65
C TYR A 186 6.03 9.51 -10.37
N GLU A 187 5.57 10.67 -9.92
CA GLU A 187 5.92 11.97 -10.50
C GLU A 187 7.44 12.24 -10.42
N ARG A 188 8.07 11.98 -9.29
CA ARG A 188 9.51 12.23 -9.12
C ARG A 188 10.38 11.25 -9.88
N MET A 189 10.01 9.97 -9.94
CA MET A 189 10.82 8.93 -10.56
C MET A 189 10.69 8.86 -12.07
N ASN A 190 9.66 9.46 -12.69
CA ASN A 190 9.32 9.27 -14.10
C ASN A 190 10.23 10.02 -15.07
N TYR A 191 11.55 9.84 -14.91
CA TYR A 191 12.60 10.34 -15.81
C TYR A 191 13.54 9.20 -16.26
N CYS A 192 13.78 9.13 -17.59
CA CYS A 192 14.47 8.04 -18.25
C CYS A 192 16.00 8.09 -18.01
N PRO A 193 16.62 7.05 -17.42
CA PRO A 193 18.08 7.00 -17.25
C PRO A 193 18.82 6.51 -18.49
N LEU A 194 18.15 5.85 -19.46
CA LEU A 194 18.79 5.22 -20.61
C LEU A 194 19.52 6.25 -21.46
N GLY A 195 20.71 5.87 -21.93
CA GLY A 195 21.65 6.75 -22.64
C GLY A 195 22.64 7.45 -21.72
N ALA A 196 22.57 7.23 -20.39
CA ALA A 196 23.59 7.68 -19.44
C ALA A 196 24.90 6.87 -19.57
N GLY A 197 24.86 5.72 -20.23
CA GLY A 197 25.99 4.81 -20.33
C GLY A 197 26.39 4.25 -18.97
N ALA A 198 27.68 4.03 -18.75
CA ALA A 198 28.16 3.58 -17.46
C ALA A 198 28.06 4.66 -16.36
N LEU A 199 28.29 5.94 -16.71
CA LEU A 199 28.20 7.12 -15.85
C LEU A 199 28.39 8.47 -16.56
N ALA A 200 29.00 8.47 -17.76
CA ALA A 200 29.43 9.69 -18.43
C ALA A 200 28.81 9.86 -19.83
N GLY A 201 27.71 9.17 -20.11
CA GLY A 201 27.10 9.13 -21.41
C GLY A 201 27.90 8.30 -22.42
N THR A 202 27.83 8.65 -23.71
CA THR A 202 28.47 7.93 -24.82
C THR A 202 28.91 8.92 -25.90
N THR A 203 29.81 8.50 -26.76
CA THR A 203 30.23 9.28 -27.94
C THR A 203 29.28 9.14 -29.14
N TYR A 204 28.29 8.27 -29.06
CA TYR A 204 27.24 8.16 -30.06
C TYR A 204 26.21 9.29 -29.91
N PRO A 205 25.63 9.81 -30.99
CA PRO A 205 24.61 10.86 -30.93
C PRO A 205 23.23 10.30 -30.55
N LEU A 206 23.10 9.78 -29.34
CA LEU A 206 21.85 9.21 -28.85
C LEU A 206 20.78 10.31 -28.63
N ASP A 207 19.56 10.04 -29.07
CA ASP A 207 18.38 10.89 -28.80
C ASP A 207 17.67 10.39 -27.54
N ARG A 208 18.09 10.91 -26.38
CA ARG A 208 17.55 10.52 -25.08
C ARG A 208 16.11 11.00 -24.86
N ASP A 209 15.74 12.15 -25.45
CA ASP A 209 14.36 12.65 -25.40
C ASP A 209 13.41 11.69 -26.11
N TYR A 210 13.78 11.25 -27.31
CA TYR A 210 13.00 10.28 -28.06
C TYR A 210 12.88 8.92 -27.35
N THR A 211 13.95 8.45 -26.72
CA THR A 211 13.90 7.21 -25.91
C THR A 211 12.96 7.37 -24.72
N ALA A 212 12.98 8.52 -24.05
CA ALA A 212 12.08 8.83 -22.95
C ALA A 212 10.60 8.88 -23.41
N GLU A 213 10.33 9.48 -24.57
CA GLU A 213 8.99 9.53 -25.18
C GLU A 213 8.47 8.12 -25.48
N LEU A 214 9.27 7.26 -26.12
CA LEU A 214 8.90 5.88 -26.45
C LEU A 214 8.54 5.04 -25.21
N LEU A 215 9.13 5.35 -24.06
CA LEU A 215 8.94 4.65 -22.81
C LEU A 215 7.93 5.36 -21.85
N GLY A 216 7.33 6.47 -22.27
CA GLY A 216 6.34 7.20 -21.49
C GLY A 216 6.90 7.93 -20.26
N PHE A 217 8.19 8.28 -20.28
CA PHE A 217 8.79 9.16 -19.29
C PHE A 217 8.55 10.63 -19.62
N TYR A 218 8.66 11.52 -18.63
CA TYR A 218 8.54 12.97 -18.82
C TYR A 218 9.74 13.57 -19.58
N GLY A 219 10.86 12.87 -19.61
CA GLY A 219 12.09 13.25 -20.27
C GLY A 219 13.28 12.44 -19.77
N PRO A 220 14.50 12.71 -20.26
CA PRO A 220 15.70 12.08 -19.75
C PRO A 220 16.10 12.65 -18.38
N THR A 221 16.82 11.86 -17.59
CA THR A 221 17.49 12.34 -16.37
C THR A 221 18.59 13.35 -16.74
N TRP A 222 18.78 14.35 -15.85
CA TRP A 222 19.62 15.54 -16.14
C TRP A 222 21.13 15.31 -15.95
N ASN A 223 21.53 14.32 -15.17
CA ASN A 223 22.94 14.01 -14.92
C ASN A 223 23.19 12.52 -15.11
N SER A 224 24.12 12.15 -15.99
CA SER A 224 24.38 10.76 -16.38
C SER A 224 25.00 9.93 -15.24
N MET A 225 25.71 10.53 -14.31
CA MET A 225 26.26 9.83 -13.16
C MET A 225 25.18 9.53 -12.10
N ASP A 226 24.31 10.48 -11.84
CA ASP A 226 23.14 10.33 -10.97
C ASP A 226 22.14 9.31 -11.56
N SER A 227 21.96 9.32 -12.88
CA SER A 227 21.06 8.41 -13.61
C SER A 227 21.27 6.93 -13.27
N VAL A 228 22.50 6.52 -13.05
CA VAL A 228 22.88 5.12 -12.77
C VAL A 228 23.05 4.85 -11.27
N ALA A 229 23.09 5.89 -10.43
CA ALA A 229 23.27 5.82 -8.98
C ALA A 229 21.96 5.96 -8.20
N ASP A 230 20.97 6.65 -8.77
CA ASP A 230 19.70 6.97 -8.11
C ASP A 230 18.94 5.69 -7.69
N ARG A 231 18.63 5.63 -6.39
CA ARG A 231 17.72 4.66 -5.77
C ARG A 231 16.76 5.34 -4.80
N ASP A 232 16.64 6.67 -4.86
CA ASP A 232 15.73 7.42 -3.99
C ASP A 232 14.29 6.96 -4.19
N TYR A 233 13.89 6.69 -5.43
CA TYR A 233 12.56 6.16 -5.74
C TYR A 233 12.29 4.78 -5.11
N VAL A 234 13.30 3.93 -4.95
CA VAL A 234 13.18 2.63 -4.25
C VAL A 234 12.97 2.87 -2.75
N ILE A 235 13.73 3.78 -2.14
CA ILE A 235 13.59 4.17 -0.73
C ILE A 235 12.20 4.76 -0.49
N GLU A 236 11.76 5.67 -1.34
CA GLU A 236 10.43 6.30 -1.25
C GLU A 236 9.31 5.25 -1.40
N LEU A 237 9.42 4.34 -2.38
CA LEU A 237 8.45 3.27 -2.59
C LEU A 237 8.36 2.34 -1.37
N LEU A 238 9.49 1.88 -0.86
CA LEU A 238 9.53 1.04 0.34
C LEU A 238 9.00 1.77 1.59
N SER A 239 9.19 3.09 1.68
CA SER A 239 8.60 3.92 2.73
C SER A 239 7.08 4.00 2.60
N ALA A 240 6.56 4.18 1.38
CA ALA A 240 5.13 4.18 1.12
C ALA A 240 4.50 2.80 1.41
N LEU A 241 5.12 1.72 0.93
CA LEU A 241 4.69 0.34 1.21
C LEU A 241 4.70 0.03 2.71
N SER A 242 5.71 0.53 3.45
CA SER A 242 5.78 0.41 4.91
C SER A 242 4.61 1.14 5.59
N THR A 243 4.22 2.31 5.08
CA THR A 243 3.09 3.08 5.60
C THR A 243 1.76 2.37 5.31
N ILE A 244 1.58 1.83 4.11
CA ILE A 244 0.40 1.00 3.75
C ILE A 244 0.31 -0.21 4.67
N ALA A 245 1.41 -0.95 4.85
CA ALA A 245 1.47 -2.12 5.73
C ALA A 245 1.13 -1.75 7.18
N MET A 246 1.57 -0.59 7.67
CA MET A 246 1.22 -0.08 9.01
C MET A 246 -0.27 0.22 9.13
N HIS A 247 -0.90 0.84 8.12
CA HIS A 247 -2.34 1.11 8.14
C HIS A 247 -3.15 -0.20 8.11
N LEU A 248 -2.76 -1.16 7.28
CA LEU A 248 -3.36 -2.51 7.24
C LEU A 248 -3.18 -3.23 8.58
N SER A 249 -2.01 -3.13 9.22
CA SER A 249 -1.73 -3.73 10.52
C SER A 249 -2.62 -3.16 11.62
N ARG A 250 -2.82 -1.83 11.65
CA ARG A 250 -3.71 -1.17 12.62
C ARG A 250 -5.16 -1.61 12.42
N PHE A 251 -5.63 -1.66 11.19
CA PHE A 251 -6.98 -2.11 10.90
C PHE A 251 -7.17 -3.60 11.22
N SER A 252 -6.18 -4.43 10.92
CA SER A 252 -6.16 -5.84 11.29
C SER A 252 -6.28 -6.03 12.80
N GLU A 253 -5.56 -5.23 13.60
CA GLU A 253 -5.64 -5.28 15.07
C GLU A 253 -7.06 -5.01 15.57
N GLU A 254 -7.73 -3.99 15.03
CA GLU A 254 -9.12 -3.69 15.41
C GLU A 254 -10.08 -4.81 14.99
N ILE A 255 -9.94 -5.37 13.77
CA ILE A 255 -10.76 -6.52 13.34
C ILE A 255 -10.56 -7.71 14.26
N ILE A 256 -9.31 -8.01 14.66
CA ILE A 256 -9.00 -9.10 15.59
C ILE A 256 -9.71 -8.88 16.93
N ILE A 257 -9.62 -7.67 17.50
CA ILE A 257 -10.32 -7.30 18.74
C ILE A 257 -11.83 -7.41 18.57
N TRP A 258 -12.38 -6.88 17.48
CA TRP A 258 -13.83 -6.89 17.23
C TRP A 258 -14.39 -8.28 16.98
N ASN A 259 -13.57 -9.22 16.47
CA ASN A 259 -13.95 -10.61 16.23
C ASN A 259 -13.89 -11.48 17.50
N THR A 260 -13.38 -10.98 18.64
CA THR A 260 -13.33 -11.75 19.88
C THR A 260 -14.73 -12.04 20.43
N ASN A 261 -14.83 -13.09 21.26
CA ASN A 261 -16.08 -13.44 21.95
C ASN A 261 -16.56 -12.35 22.91
N GLU A 262 -15.66 -11.47 23.37
CA GLU A 262 -15.90 -10.37 24.27
C GLU A 262 -16.54 -9.18 23.56
N TYR A 263 -16.07 -8.85 22.35
CA TYR A 263 -16.59 -7.73 21.56
C TYR A 263 -17.75 -8.13 20.66
N ARG A 264 -17.57 -9.17 19.85
CA ARG A 264 -18.56 -9.68 18.86
C ARG A 264 -19.10 -8.60 17.92
N PHE A 265 -18.27 -7.63 17.57
CA PHE A 265 -18.68 -6.54 16.66
C PHE A 265 -18.69 -6.99 15.21
N VAL A 266 -17.80 -7.93 14.86
CA VAL A 266 -17.68 -8.49 13.50
C VAL A 266 -17.59 -9.99 13.55
N GLU A 267 -18.01 -10.61 12.44
CA GLU A 267 -17.71 -11.99 12.12
C GLU A 267 -17.03 -12.05 10.76
N ILE A 268 -15.84 -12.66 10.72
CA ILE A 268 -15.08 -12.88 9.50
C ILE A 268 -15.69 -14.09 8.77
N ASP A 269 -15.84 -14.01 7.45
CA ASP A 269 -16.34 -15.10 6.62
C ASP A 269 -15.46 -16.34 6.74
N ASP A 270 -16.08 -17.53 6.63
CA ASP A 270 -15.39 -18.82 6.72
C ASP A 270 -14.27 -18.97 5.68
N ALA A 271 -14.42 -18.36 4.52
CA ALA A 271 -13.42 -18.37 3.45
C ALA A 271 -12.13 -17.61 3.83
N TYR A 272 -12.16 -16.75 4.86
CA TYR A 272 -11.04 -15.95 5.36
C TYR A 272 -10.67 -16.28 6.81
N SER A 273 -11.09 -17.44 7.30
CA SER A 273 -10.86 -17.89 8.67
C SER A 273 -10.33 -19.31 8.65
N THR A 274 -9.69 -19.74 9.74
CA THR A 274 -9.36 -21.14 9.95
C THR A 274 -9.96 -21.68 11.24
N GLY A 275 -10.09 -22.99 11.32
CA GLY A 275 -10.56 -23.70 12.52
C GLY A 275 -9.40 -24.24 13.35
N SER A 276 -9.74 -24.99 14.39
CA SER A 276 -8.80 -25.74 15.20
C SER A 276 -9.01 -27.25 14.98
N SER A 277 -7.93 -28.00 14.84
CA SER A 277 -7.99 -29.47 14.71
C SER A 277 -8.47 -30.19 15.98
N ILE A 278 -8.45 -29.49 17.14
CA ILE A 278 -8.80 -30.04 18.45
C ILE A 278 -10.03 -29.35 19.09
N MET A 279 -10.32 -28.12 18.70
CA MET A 279 -11.41 -27.30 19.26
C MET A 279 -12.45 -26.99 18.17
N PRO A 280 -13.55 -27.76 18.07
CA PRO A 280 -14.50 -27.62 16.95
C PRO A 280 -15.22 -26.26 16.88
N GLN A 281 -15.30 -25.56 18.01
CA GLN A 281 -15.94 -24.25 18.12
C GLN A 281 -15.05 -23.07 17.75
N LYS A 282 -13.75 -23.32 17.55
CA LYS A 282 -12.75 -22.22 17.36
C LYS A 282 -12.67 -21.79 15.89
N LYS A 283 -12.79 -20.47 15.69
CA LYS A 283 -12.62 -19.80 14.41
C LYS A 283 -11.60 -18.68 14.58
N ASN A 284 -10.52 -18.70 13.82
CA ASN A 284 -9.38 -17.82 13.97
C ASN A 284 -9.37 -16.74 12.90
N PRO A 285 -8.98 -15.49 13.23
CA PRO A 285 -8.85 -14.38 12.27
C PRO A 285 -7.47 -14.38 11.57
N ASP A 286 -7.04 -15.55 11.01
CA ASP A 286 -5.65 -15.75 10.55
C ASP A 286 -5.21 -14.75 9.49
N ILE A 287 -6.10 -14.33 8.58
CA ILE A 287 -5.75 -13.36 7.53
C ILE A 287 -5.38 -12.02 8.16
N ALA A 288 -6.17 -11.53 9.12
CA ALA A 288 -5.85 -10.29 9.83
C ALA A 288 -4.54 -10.41 10.62
N GLU A 289 -4.30 -11.56 11.27
CA GLU A 289 -3.04 -11.82 12.01
C GLU A 289 -1.83 -11.85 11.08
N LEU A 290 -1.92 -12.52 9.93
CA LEU A 290 -0.83 -12.60 8.95
C LEU A 290 -0.53 -11.24 8.32
N VAL A 291 -1.55 -10.45 7.97
CA VAL A 291 -1.38 -9.08 7.45
C VAL A 291 -0.65 -8.23 8.49
N ARG A 292 -1.05 -8.28 9.76
CA ARG A 292 -0.37 -7.62 10.86
C ARG A 292 1.09 -8.09 10.99
N GLY A 293 1.35 -9.39 10.93
CA GLY A 293 2.69 -9.96 11.06
C GLY A 293 3.64 -9.64 9.91
N LYS A 294 3.13 -9.61 8.66
CA LYS A 294 3.91 -9.33 7.46
C LYS A 294 4.45 -7.88 7.40
N THR A 295 3.90 -6.97 8.18
CA THR A 295 4.37 -5.58 8.27
C THR A 295 5.87 -5.50 8.64
N GLY A 296 6.35 -6.36 9.55
CA GLY A 296 7.76 -6.41 9.95
C GLY A 296 8.70 -6.75 8.78
N ARG A 297 8.26 -7.59 7.83
CA ARG A 297 9.03 -7.93 6.63
C ARG A 297 9.22 -6.71 5.72
N VAL A 298 8.18 -5.92 5.51
CA VAL A 298 8.23 -4.70 4.70
C VAL A 298 9.12 -3.63 5.36
N TYR A 299 9.05 -3.48 6.68
CA TYR A 299 9.94 -2.59 7.42
C TYR A 299 11.41 -3.02 7.30
N GLY A 300 11.67 -4.34 7.34
CA GLY A 300 13.01 -4.88 7.14
C GLY A 300 13.58 -4.49 5.77
N ALA A 301 12.79 -4.52 4.72
CA ALA A 301 13.19 -4.11 3.37
C ALA A 301 13.58 -2.62 3.31
N LEU A 302 12.79 -1.73 3.92
CA LEU A 302 13.11 -0.30 4.01
C LEU A 302 14.43 -0.04 4.76
N VAL A 303 14.63 -0.67 5.91
CA VAL A 303 15.88 -0.53 6.68
C VAL A 303 17.07 -1.07 5.89
N SER A 304 16.89 -2.17 5.16
CA SER A 304 17.94 -2.79 4.34
C SER A 304 18.40 -1.85 3.22
N ILE A 305 17.50 -1.28 2.43
CA ILE A 305 17.89 -0.37 1.34
C ILE A 305 18.58 0.90 1.87
N LEU A 306 18.08 1.49 2.96
CA LEU A 306 18.70 2.63 3.60
C LEU A 306 20.14 2.31 4.04
N THR A 307 20.35 1.09 4.55
CA THR A 307 21.66 0.61 4.99
C THR A 307 22.59 0.36 3.80
N THR A 308 22.09 -0.21 2.71
CA THR A 308 22.85 -0.45 1.50
C THR A 308 23.34 0.87 0.89
N MET A 309 22.47 1.84 0.77
CA MET A 309 22.77 3.10 0.06
C MET A 309 23.64 4.09 0.86
N LYS A 310 23.60 4.05 2.20
CA LYS A 310 24.15 5.10 3.11
C LYS A 310 25.62 5.50 2.91
N GLY A 311 26.44 4.74 2.29
CA GLY A 311 27.90 5.00 2.24
C GLY A 311 28.50 4.75 0.88
N LEU A 312 27.68 4.53 -0.16
CA LEU A 312 28.17 4.25 -1.50
C LEU A 312 28.72 5.52 -2.16
N PRO A 313 29.88 5.44 -2.86
CA PRO A 313 30.33 6.49 -3.76
C PRO A 313 29.38 6.61 -4.97
N LEU A 314 29.52 7.69 -5.73
CA LEU A 314 28.71 7.98 -6.91
C LEU A 314 28.88 6.90 -8.00
N ALA A 315 27.97 6.92 -8.96
CA ALA A 315 27.76 5.95 -10.01
C ALA A 315 27.34 4.58 -9.46
N TYR A 316 27.53 3.50 -10.23
CA TYR A 316 27.09 2.17 -9.86
C TYR A 316 28.17 1.41 -9.05
N ASN A 317 27.73 0.78 -7.97
CA ASN A 317 28.50 -0.19 -7.18
C ASN A 317 27.69 -1.48 -7.08
N LYS A 318 28.36 -2.64 -7.02
CA LYS A 318 27.69 -3.96 -6.99
C LYS A 318 26.73 -4.12 -5.79
N ASP A 319 26.96 -3.39 -4.71
CA ASP A 319 26.05 -3.28 -3.55
C ASP A 319 24.60 -2.95 -3.96
N MET A 320 24.43 -2.17 -5.03
CA MET A 320 23.11 -1.79 -5.55
C MET A 320 22.33 -2.97 -6.13
N GLN A 321 22.94 -4.15 -6.32
CA GLN A 321 22.22 -5.38 -6.70
C GLN A 321 21.23 -5.80 -5.61
N GLU A 322 21.52 -5.45 -4.33
CA GLU A 322 20.67 -5.73 -3.17
C GLU A 322 19.35 -4.91 -3.18
N ASP A 323 19.20 -3.95 -4.10
CA ASP A 323 17.96 -3.17 -4.24
C ASP A 323 16.76 -4.02 -4.72
N LYS A 324 17.00 -5.15 -5.43
CA LYS A 324 15.98 -5.90 -6.16
C LYS A 324 15.17 -6.84 -5.28
N GLU A 325 15.83 -7.83 -4.65
CA GLU A 325 15.14 -8.89 -3.90
C GLU A 325 14.25 -8.31 -2.81
N LEU A 326 14.76 -7.36 -2.02
CA LEU A 326 14.01 -6.71 -0.95
C LEU A 326 12.82 -5.88 -1.48
N THR A 327 12.98 -5.24 -2.64
CA THR A 327 11.91 -4.42 -3.26
C THR A 327 10.82 -5.32 -3.83
N PHE A 328 11.20 -6.34 -4.58
CA PHE A 328 10.26 -7.32 -5.14
C PHE A 328 9.45 -8.02 -4.06
N ASP A 329 10.12 -8.45 -2.99
CA ASP A 329 9.49 -9.11 -1.86
C ASP A 329 8.51 -8.21 -1.11
N ALA A 330 8.88 -6.95 -0.88
CA ALA A 330 8.01 -5.99 -0.21
C ALA A 330 6.77 -5.65 -1.04
N ILE A 331 6.94 -5.45 -2.35
CA ILE A 331 5.85 -5.20 -3.30
C ILE A 331 4.87 -6.37 -3.31
N ASP A 332 5.37 -7.60 -3.54
CA ASP A 332 4.53 -8.81 -3.57
C ASP A 332 3.80 -9.01 -2.25
N THR A 333 4.49 -8.76 -1.13
CA THR A 333 3.91 -8.87 0.22
C THR A 333 2.76 -7.89 0.41
N VAL A 334 2.93 -6.61 0.05
CA VAL A 334 1.90 -5.58 0.23
C VAL A 334 0.72 -5.81 -0.73
N LYS A 335 0.98 -6.12 -2.00
CA LYS A 335 -0.08 -6.45 -2.98
C LYS A 335 -0.91 -7.66 -2.52
N GLY A 336 -0.25 -8.73 -2.05
CA GLY A 336 -0.92 -9.90 -1.51
C GLY A 336 -1.75 -9.59 -0.26
N CYS A 337 -1.23 -8.75 0.64
CA CYS A 337 -1.97 -8.29 1.82
C CYS A 337 -3.20 -7.46 1.42
N LEU A 338 -3.06 -6.49 0.50
CA LEU A 338 -4.18 -5.66 0.03
C LEU A 338 -5.29 -6.51 -0.59
N ALA A 339 -4.95 -7.43 -1.48
CA ALA A 339 -5.93 -8.29 -2.16
C ALA A 339 -6.72 -9.16 -1.17
N LEU A 340 -6.02 -9.85 -0.25
CA LEU A 340 -6.64 -10.70 0.76
C LEU A 340 -7.44 -9.90 1.79
N PHE A 341 -6.91 -8.77 2.25
CA PHE A 341 -7.56 -7.90 3.21
C PHE A 341 -8.85 -7.29 2.65
N THR A 342 -8.83 -6.84 1.39
CA THR A 342 -10.01 -6.32 0.69
C THR A 342 -11.10 -7.37 0.60
N GLY A 343 -10.77 -8.61 0.23
CA GLY A 343 -11.71 -9.72 0.17
C GLY A 343 -12.30 -10.06 1.54
N MET A 344 -11.48 -10.10 2.58
CA MET A 344 -11.92 -10.34 3.96
C MET A 344 -12.90 -9.25 4.43
N VAL A 345 -12.55 -7.98 4.26
CA VAL A 345 -13.40 -6.86 4.69
C VAL A 345 -14.72 -6.82 3.91
N LYS A 346 -14.69 -7.14 2.62
CA LYS A 346 -15.88 -7.19 1.76
C LYS A 346 -16.92 -8.21 2.20
N THR A 347 -16.50 -9.34 2.78
CA THR A 347 -17.37 -10.45 3.16
C THR A 347 -17.68 -10.51 4.66
N MET A 348 -17.03 -9.66 5.45
CA MET A 348 -17.22 -9.57 6.90
C MET A 348 -18.62 -9.07 7.23
N THR A 349 -19.24 -9.63 8.27
CA THR A 349 -20.53 -9.19 8.78
C THR A 349 -20.37 -8.35 10.05
N PHE A 350 -21.28 -7.39 10.26
CA PHE A 350 -21.23 -6.45 11.36
C PHE A 350 -22.44 -6.65 12.30
N ASN A 351 -22.19 -6.88 13.57
CA ASN A 351 -23.22 -7.07 14.59
C ASN A 351 -23.65 -5.73 15.18
N LYS A 352 -24.69 -5.13 14.59
CA LYS A 352 -25.23 -3.82 14.97
C LYS A 352 -25.71 -3.80 16.42
N GLU A 353 -26.33 -4.88 16.87
CA GLU A 353 -26.87 -5.02 18.22
C GLU A 353 -25.77 -5.04 19.27
N ALA A 354 -24.70 -5.80 19.05
CA ALA A 354 -23.55 -5.85 19.97
C ALA A 354 -22.84 -4.50 20.05
N MET A 355 -22.68 -3.82 18.91
CA MET A 355 -22.08 -2.48 18.84
C MET A 355 -22.92 -1.47 19.62
N ALA A 356 -24.24 -1.42 19.39
CA ALA A 356 -25.15 -0.50 20.05
C ALA A 356 -25.22 -0.75 21.57
N ALA A 357 -25.34 -2.02 21.98
CA ALA A 357 -25.31 -2.41 23.39
C ALA A 357 -23.99 -2.02 24.07
N SER A 358 -22.88 -2.20 23.40
CA SER A 358 -21.57 -1.79 23.93
C SER A 358 -21.44 -0.28 24.11
N ALA A 359 -22.01 0.53 23.20
CA ALA A 359 -22.04 1.98 23.33
C ALA A 359 -22.89 2.39 24.54
N ARG A 360 -24.08 1.84 24.65
CA ARG A 360 -25.03 2.13 25.73
C ARG A 360 -24.46 1.80 27.12
N ASN A 361 -23.95 0.58 27.27
CA ASN A 361 -23.41 0.08 28.54
C ASN A 361 -22.01 0.63 28.88
N GLY A 362 -21.49 1.54 28.10
CA GLY A 362 -20.19 2.18 28.31
C GLY A 362 -20.26 3.63 28.75
N PHE A 363 -21.45 4.12 29.09
CA PHE A 363 -21.69 5.53 29.47
C PHE A 363 -21.17 6.52 28.41
N THR A 364 -21.17 6.13 27.15
CA THR A 364 -20.62 6.95 26.06
C THR A 364 -21.42 8.26 25.86
N ASN A 365 -22.65 8.31 26.42
CA ASN A 365 -23.55 9.46 26.43
C ASN A 365 -23.41 10.36 27.68
N ALA A 366 -22.45 10.09 28.56
CA ALA A 366 -22.27 10.89 29.79
C ALA A 366 -21.91 12.35 29.46
N THR A 367 -21.10 12.60 28.45
CA THR A 367 -20.77 13.96 27.99
C THR A 367 -22.04 14.71 27.53
N ASP A 368 -22.96 14.02 26.86
CA ASP A 368 -24.20 14.59 26.36
C ASP A 368 -25.16 14.93 27.51
N ALA A 369 -25.13 14.18 28.62
CA ALA A 369 -25.81 14.51 29.84
C ALA A 369 -25.21 15.77 30.51
N ALA A 370 -23.91 15.96 30.48
CA ALA A 370 -23.28 17.18 30.98
C ALA A 370 -23.65 18.39 30.10
N ASP A 371 -23.60 18.24 28.76
CA ASP A 371 -24.00 19.29 27.82
C ASP A 371 -25.51 19.68 28.01
N TYR A 372 -26.35 18.70 28.32
CA TYR A 372 -27.77 18.96 28.68
C TYR A 372 -27.90 19.93 29.86
N LEU A 373 -27.13 19.72 30.92
CA LEU A 373 -27.10 20.60 32.08
C LEU A 373 -26.53 21.98 31.75
N VAL A 374 -25.45 22.03 30.97
CA VAL A 374 -24.82 23.30 30.53
C VAL A 374 -25.81 24.15 29.74
N ASN A 375 -26.59 23.53 28.85
CA ASN A 375 -27.61 24.22 28.06
C ASN A 375 -28.76 24.76 28.93
N ARG A 376 -28.85 24.35 30.21
CA ARG A 376 -29.79 24.84 31.23
C ARG A 376 -29.15 25.78 32.24
N GLY A 377 -27.95 26.26 31.94
CA GLY A 377 -27.25 27.28 32.73
C GLY A 377 -26.38 26.75 33.87
N VAL A 378 -26.18 25.44 33.97
CA VAL A 378 -25.22 24.86 34.94
C VAL A 378 -23.80 25.04 34.39
N PRO A 379 -22.84 25.60 35.15
CA PRO A 379 -21.48 25.69 34.73
C PRO A 379 -20.88 24.32 34.36
N PHE A 380 -20.06 24.25 33.33
CA PHE A 380 -19.54 22.97 32.80
C PHE A 380 -18.85 22.10 33.87
N ARG A 381 -18.05 22.72 34.79
CA ARG A 381 -17.36 21.96 35.84
C ARG A 381 -18.36 21.34 36.85
N ASP A 382 -19.42 22.05 37.14
CA ASP A 382 -20.47 21.54 38.03
C ASP A 382 -21.29 20.45 37.34
N ALA A 383 -21.66 20.66 36.08
CA ALA A 383 -22.32 19.66 35.23
C ALA A 383 -21.49 18.35 35.13
N HIS A 384 -20.17 18.46 34.92
CA HIS A 384 -19.27 17.31 34.90
C HIS A 384 -19.28 16.56 36.26
N GLY A 385 -19.23 17.29 37.38
CA GLY A 385 -19.31 16.70 38.71
C GLY A 385 -20.64 15.98 38.98
N ILE A 386 -21.77 16.57 38.57
CA ILE A 386 -23.10 15.98 38.66
C ILE A 386 -23.19 14.68 37.85
N VAL A 387 -22.71 14.71 36.60
CA VAL A 387 -22.71 13.52 35.71
C VAL A 387 -21.79 12.43 36.25
N GLY A 388 -20.66 12.79 36.85
CA GLY A 388 -19.80 11.84 37.56
C GLY A 388 -20.55 11.08 38.66
N GLN A 389 -21.42 11.76 39.41
CA GLN A 389 -22.27 11.11 40.42
C GLN A 389 -23.34 10.21 39.78
N LEU A 390 -23.95 10.61 38.65
CA LEU A 390 -24.89 9.77 37.91
C LEU A 390 -24.21 8.47 37.43
N VAL A 391 -23.02 8.56 36.86
CA VAL A 391 -22.26 7.40 36.39
C VAL A 391 -21.92 6.46 37.55
N LEU A 392 -21.46 7.00 38.68
CA LEU A 392 -21.17 6.20 39.86
C LEU A 392 -22.44 5.52 40.43
N PHE A 393 -23.58 6.22 40.44
CA PHE A 393 -24.86 5.66 40.81
C PHE A 393 -25.25 4.48 39.90
N CYS A 394 -25.14 4.65 38.60
CA CYS A 394 -25.43 3.60 37.61
C CYS A 394 -24.49 2.39 37.75
N ILE A 395 -23.19 2.62 37.97
CA ILE A 395 -22.21 1.54 38.20
C ILE A 395 -22.63 0.71 39.44
N ASN A 396 -23.00 1.37 40.54
CA ASN A 396 -23.40 0.68 41.78
C ASN A 396 -24.70 -0.12 41.63
N LYS A 397 -25.54 0.25 40.68
CA LYS A 397 -26.81 -0.43 40.38
C LYS A 397 -26.75 -1.35 39.17
N GLU A 398 -25.59 -1.48 38.52
CA GLU A 398 -25.38 -2.28 37.31
C GLU A 398 -26.35 -1.93 36.16
N MET A 399 -26.62 -0.63 35.96
CA MET A 399 -27.57 -0.12 34.97
C MET A 399 -26.93 0.94 34.05
N ALA A 400 -27.53 1.20 32.90
CA ALA A 400 -27.12 2.30 32.02
C ALA A 400 -27.79 3.62 32.41
N LEU A 401 -27.26 4.78 31.92
CA LEU A 401 -27.84 6.10 32.23
C LEU A 401 -29.31 6.23 31.82
N ASP A 402 -29.68 5.65 30.69
CA ASP A 402 -31.06 5.71 30.16
C ASP A 402 -32.03 4.72 30.82
N ASP A 403 -31.57 3.89 31.78
CA ASP A 403 -32.42 3.05 32.66
C ASP A 403 -32.80 3.77 33.95
N MET A 404 -32.17 4.89 34.29
CA MET A 404 -32.50 5.65 35.50
C MET A 404 -33.92 6.23 35.43
N LEU A 405 -34.63 6.22 36.57
CA LEU A 405 -35.88 6.93 36.69
C LEU A 405 -35.66 8.45 36.78
N LEU A 406 -36.63 9.25 36.35
CA LEU A 406 -36.52 10.71 36.40
C LEU A 406 -36.24 11.22 37.79
N GLU A 407 -36.92 10.62 38.81
CA GLU A 407 -36.72 10.94 40.21
C GLU A 407 -35.29 10.69 40.69
N GLU A 408 -34.60 9.67 40.13
CA GLU A 408 -33.22 9.39 40.47
C GLU A 408 -32.26 10.45 39.85
N PHE A 409 -32.53 10.89 38.62
CA PHE A 409 -31.83 12.04 38.03
C PHE A 409 -32.05 13.30 38.91
N GLN A 410 -33.31 13.60 39.27
CA GLN A 410 -33.67 14.78 40.04
C GLN A 410 -33.15 14.76 41.49
N ALA A 411 -32.96 13.58 42.07
CA ALA A 411 -32.33 13.44 43.38
C ALA A 411 -30.85 13.90 43.38
N ILE A 412 -30.16 13.81 42.23
CA ILE A 412 -28.79 14.27 42.09
C ILE A 412 -28.74 15.73 41.62
N SER A 413 -29.63 16.12 40.71
CA SER A 413 -29.80 17.53 40.32
C SER A 413 -31.23 17.81 39.86
N PRO A 414 -31.93 18.78 40.51
CA PRO A 414 -33.31 19.14 40.17
C PRO A 414 -33.47 19.76 38.77
N VAL A 415 -32.38 20.06 38.07
CA VAL A 415 -32.35 20.63 36.71
C VAL A 415 -32.77 19.62 35.65
N PHE A 416 -32.73 18.30 35.96
CA PHE A 416 -33.12 17.27 35.01
C PHE A 416 -34.67 17.22 34.86
N GLU A 417 -35.09 17.14 33.59
CA GLU A 417 -36.48 16.99 33.17
C GLU A 417 -36.63 15.75 32.26
N ALA A 418 -37.88 15.38 31.95
CA ALA A 418 -38.17 14.16 31.18
C ALA A 418 -37.52 14.11 29.78
N ASP A 419 -37.14 15.24 29.21
CA ASP A 419 -36.45 15.32 27.92
C ASP A 419 -34.99 14.89 27.97
N ILE A 420 -34.44 14.61 29.19
CA ILE A 420 -33.09 14.02 29.33
C ILE A 420 -32.96 12.71 28.55
N TYR A 421 -33.97 11.84 28.58
CA TYR A 421 -33.95 10.56 27.86
C TYR A 421 -33.74 10.73 26.35
N LYS A 422 -34.37 11.77 25.76
CA LYS A 422 -34.15 12.11 24.38
C LYS A 422 -32.72 12.64 24.15
N ALA A 423 -32.25 13.48 25.08
CA ALA A 423 -30.94 14.13 24.97
C ALA A 423 -29.80 13.13 25.00
N ILE A 424 -29.88 12.08 25.85
CA ILE A 424 -28.84 11.05 26.03
C ILE A 424 -29.03 9.80 25.16
N SER A 425 -30.08 9.76 24.30
CA SER A 425 -30.23 8.62 23.38
C SER A 425 -29.05 8.55 22.41
N MET A 426 -28.52 7.35 22.11
CA MET A 426 -27.39 7.18 21.22
C MET A 426 -27.58 7.89 19.88
N LYS A 427 -28.80 7.80 19.35
CA LYS A 427 -29.17 8.51 18.12
C LYS A 427 -28.98 10.04 18.26
N THR A 428 -29.55 10.66 19.28
CA THR A 428 -29.42 12.11 19.48
C THR A 428 -27.98 12.53 19.72
N CYS A 429 -27.25 11.75 20.54
CA CYS A 429 -25.84 12.00 20.82
C CYS A 429 -25.00 12.06 19.54
N VAL A 430 -25.19 11.13 18.61
CA VAL A 430 -24.48 11.11 17.32
C VAL A 430 -24.99 12.21 16.39
N GLU A 431 -26.31 12.36 16.23
CA GLU A 431 -26.89 13.32 15.27
C GLU A 431 -26.57 14.79 15.59
N LYS A 432 -26.40 15.13 16.87
CA LYS A 432 -26.00 16.49 17.28
C LYS A 432 -24.54 16.83 17.00
N ARG A 433 -23.70 15.87 16.68
CA ARG A 433 -22.29 16.09 16.34
C ARG A 433 -22.15 16.47 14.87
N MET A 434 -22.36 17.77 14.60
CA MET A 434 -22.50 18.33 13.24
C MET A 434 -21.29 19.14 12.77
N THR A 435 -20.22 19.22 13.54
CA THR A 435 -18.98 19.86 13.11
C THR A 435 -18.38 19.08 11.93
N PHE A 436 -17.60 19.75 11.08
CA PHE A 436 -16.98 19.09 9.91
C PHE A 436 -16.16 17.87 10.35
N GLY A 437 -16.40 16.71 9.71
CA GLY A 437 -15.73 15.45 10.02
C GLY A 437 -16.31 14.69 11.23
N ALA A 438 -17.36 15.18 11.89
CA ALA A 438 -18.02 14.51 13.01
C ALA A 438 -19.02 13.43 12.55
N PRO A 439 -19.45 12.50 13.45
CA PRO A 439 -20.25 11.32 13.08
C PRO A 439 -21.72 11.59 12.78
N GLY A 440 -22.24 12.82 12.93
CA GLY A 440 -23.65 13.13 12.64
C GLY A 440 -24.02 12.76 11.20
N GLN A 441 -25.20 12.13 11.02
CA GLN A 441 -25.58 11.55 9.71
C GLN A 441 -25.57 12.55 8.55
N GLU A 442 -26.00 13.80 8.78
CA GLU A 442 -25.96 14.82 7.72
C GLU A 442 -24.52 15.12 7.28
N MET A 443 -23.60 15.21 8.24
CA MET A 443 -22.18 15.43 7.97
C MET A 443 -21.58 14.21 7.26
N MET A 444 -21.88 12.99 7.74
CA MET A 444 -21.40 11.77 7.10
C MET A 444 -21.88 11.63 5.65
N ARG A 445 -23.11 12.02 5.32
CA ARG A 445 -23.58 12.04 3.92
C ARG A 445 -22.73 12.97 3.04
N LYS A 446 -22.40 14.17 3.54
CA LYS A 446 -21.51 15.10 2.81
C LYS A 446 -20.10 14.49 2.61
N VAL A 447 -19.58 13.79 3.59
CA VAL A 447 -18.27 13.09 3.51
C VAL A 447 -18.34 11.96 2.48
N LEU A 448 -19.38 11.12 2.52
CA LEU A 448 -19.58 10.03 1.56
C LEU A 448 -19.70 10.53 0.12
N ASP A 449 -20.42 11.65 -0.09
CA ASP A 449 -20.51 12.29 -1.42
C ASP A 449 -19.14 12.80 -1.91
N ALA A 450 -18.30 13.32 -1.03
CA ALA A 450 -16.94 13.72 -1.37
C ALA A 450 -16.06 12.52 -1.71
N TYR A 451 -16.17 11.42 -0.95
CA TYR A 451 -15.43 10.18 -1.22
C TYR A 451 -15.82 9.52 -2.56
N ARG A 452 -17.11 9.52 -2.91
CA ARG A 452 -17.55 9.04 -4.24
C ARG A 452 -16.91 9.84 -5.38
N LYS A 453 -16.83 11.16 -5.24
CA LYS A 453 -16.19 12.01 -6.26
C LYS A 453 -14.70 11.70 -6.37
N LEU A 454 -14.02 11.59 -5.24
CA LEU A 454 -12.58 11.26 -5.18
C LEU A 454 -12.24 9.90 -5.81
N LEU A 455 -13.14 8.92 -5.71
CA LEU A 455 -12.95 7.60 -6.35
C LEU A 455 -13.30 7.57 -7.83
N ALA A 456 -14.07 8.55 -8.30
CA ALA A 456 -14.41 8.70 -9.73
C ALA A 456 -13.30 9.37 -10.55
N GLU A 457 -12.37 10.06 -9.89
CA GLU A 457 -11.13 10.61 -10.43
C GLU A 457 -10.02 9.54 -10.53
#